data_c362e69e32f64cfa1ee415d833ac9cd0
#
_entry.id   c362e69e32f64cfa1ee415d833ac9cd0
#
_cell.length_a   1.000
_cell.length_b   1.000
_cell.length_c   1.000
_cell.angle_alpha   90.00
_cell.angle_beta   90.00
_cell.angle_gamma   90.00
#
_symmetry.space_group_name_H-M   'P 1'
#
loop_
_entity.id
_entity.type
_entity.pdbx_description
1 polymer ?
#
loop_
_entity_poly.entity_id
_entity_poly.type
_entity_poly.pdbx_seq_one_letter_code
_entity_poly.pdbx_strand_id
1 'polypeptide(L)'
;VQALLRQLGAIGLAADAHWPDLPAAALGADFVFFDMDMGHDEQFPWAAGQAPMPMIALIGSEAPGRVEWALGMGADAQLLKPVGDNGVFSALLIARAGFEARRALASELEALRGGRR
;
A
#
# COMPACT_ATOMS: atom_id res chain seq x y z
N VAL A 1 -9.12 -6.56 10.91
CA VAL A 1 -9.71 -6.31 9.59
C VAL A 1 -11.06 -5.60 9.71
N GLN A 2 -11.93 -6.05 10.60
CA GLN A 2 -13.24 -5.44 10.73
C GLN A 2 -13.17 -3.98 11.23
N ALA A 3 -12.25 -3.68 12.14
CA ALA A 3 -12.06 -2.31 12.61
C ALA A 3 -11.61 -1.41 11.45
N LEU A 4 -10.71 -1.88 10.62
CA LEU A 4 -10.23 -1.15 9.45
C LEU A 4 -11.37 -0.91 8.47
N LEU A 5 -12.14 -1.95 8.15
CA LEU A 5 -13.28 -1.83 7.22
C LEU A 5 -14.31 -0.83 7.73
N ARG A 6 -14.59 -0.84 9.04
CA ARG A 6 -15.52 0.09 9.65
C ARG A 6 -15.05 1.53 9.51
N GLN A 7 -13.78 1.79 9.77
CA GLN A 7 -13.23 3.14 9.69
C GLN A 7 -13.22 3.66 8.27
N LEU A 8 -12.88 2.82 7.31
CA LEU A 8 -12.92 3.19 5.89
C LEU A 8 -14.35 3.54 5.47
N GLY A 9 -15.33 2.74 5.89
CA GLY A 9 -16.73 3.03 5.64
C GLY A 9 -17.19 4.33 6.27
N ALA A 10 -16.71 4.65 7.47
CA ALA A 10 -17.07 5.88 8.17
C ALA A 10 -16.58 7.14 7.45
N ILE A 11 -15.52 7.06 6.68
CA ILE A 11 -15.01 8.19 5.89
C ILE A 11 -15.45 8.09 4.41
N GLY A 12 -16.43 7.25 4.11
CA GLY A 12 -17.05 7.18 2.80
C GLY A 12 -16.35 6.30 1.77
N LEU A 13 -15.44 5.42 2.20
CA LEU A 13 -14.72 4.55 1.28
C LEU A 13 -15.30 3.14 1.28
N ALA A 14 -15.46 2.57 0.09
CA ALA A 14 -15.84 1.17 -0.06
C ALA A 14 -14.59 0.31 0.03
N ALA A 15 -14.66 -0.80 0.74
CA ALA A 15 -13.51 -1.66 0.94
C ALA A 15 -13.91 -3.14 0.94
N ASP A 16 -13.06 -3.97 0.35
CA ASP A 16 -13.22 -5.42 0.32
C ASP A 16 -11.98 -6.08 0.92
N ALA A 17 -12.18 -7.18 1.63
CA ALA A 17 -11.09 -7.94 2.20
C ALA A 17 -10.92 -9.25 1.44
N HIS A 18 -9.68 -9.67 1.23
CA HIS A 18 -9.35 -10.89 0.50
C HIS A 18 -8.30 -11.71 1.24
N TRP A 19 -8.39 -13.01 1.12
CA TRP A 19 -7.45 -13.94 1.71
C TRP A 19 -7.39 -15.22 0.87
N PRO A 20 -6.21 -15.80 0.63
CA PRO A 20 -4.88 -15.30 0.97
C PRO A 20 -4.35 -14.26 -0.03
N ASP A 21 -4.87 -14.24 -1.25
CA ASP A 21 -4.34 -13.42 -2.34
C ASP A 21 -5.32 -12.35 -2.77
N LEU A 22 -4.78 -11.25 -3.29
CA LEU A 22 -5.59 -10.21 -3.92
C LEU A 22 -5.96 -10.63 -5.34
N PRO A 23 -7.22 -10.46 -5.75
CA PRO A 23 -7.62 -10.77 -7.12
C PRO A 23 -7.14 -9.70 -8.11
N ALA A 24 -7.19 -10.03 -9.40
CA ALA A 24 -6.83 -9.09 -10.45
C ALA A 24 -7.66 -7.79 -10.40
N ALA A 25 -8.89 -7.86 -9.89
CA ALA A 25 -9.74 -6.68 -9.73
C ALA A 25 -9.10 -5.61 -8.81
N ALA A 26 -8.16 -6.00 -7.94
CA ALA A 26 -7.45 -5.06 -7.09
C ALA A 26 -6.60 -4.07 -7.88
N LEU A 27 -6.29 -4.36 -9.15
CA LEU A 27 -5.55 -3.43 -10.01
C LEU A 27 -6.29 -2.10 -10.20
N GLY A 28 -7.62 -2.09 -10.02
CA GLY A 28 -8.43 -0.88 -10.12
C GLY A 28 -8.67 -0.18 -8.79
N ALA A 29 -8.10 -0.64 -7.70
CA ALA A 29 -8.29 -0.03 -6.39
C ALA A 29 -7.51 1.28 -6.26
N ASP A 30 -8.01 2.19 -5.44
CA ASP A 30 -7.34 3.47 -5.16
C ASP A 30 -6.25 3.31 -4.10
N PHE A 31 -6.41 2.36 -3.20
CA PHE A 31 -5.45 2.05 -2.13
C PHE A 31 -5.49 0.56 -1.85
N VAL A 32 -4.37 0.02 -1.38
CA VAL A 32 -4.30 -1.37 -0.92
C VAL A 32 -3.66 -1.42 0.47
N PHE A 33 -4.33 -2.08 1.41
CA PHE A 33 -3.78 -2.40 2.73
C PHE A 33 -3.33 -3.85 2.69
N PHE A 34 -2.15 -4.14 3.20
CA PHE A 34 -1.66 -5.52 3.25
C PHE A 34 -0.99 -5.82 4.59
N ASP A 35 -1.08 -7.08 5.01
CA ASP A 35 -0.48 -7.51 6.28
C ASP A 35 1.02 -7.72 6.10
N MET A 36 1.82 -6.96 6.81
CA MET A 36 3.28 -7.07 6.74
C MET A 36 3.79 -8.35 7.42
N ASP A 37 3.11 -8.78 8.48
CA ASP A 37 3.60 -9.91 9.29
C ASP A 37 3.47 -11.25 8.57
N MET A 38 2.41 -11.45 7.79
CA MET A 38 2.10 -12.71 7.13
C MET A 38 2.06 -12.63 5.61
N GLY A 39 2.35 -11.47 5.04
CA GLY A 39 2.30 -11.28 3.61
C GLY A 39 3.44 -11.98 2.86
N HIS A 40 3.25 -12.21 1.58
CA HIS A 40 4.24 -12.82 0.68
C HIS A 40 4.11 -12.22 -0.72
N ASP A 41 5.17 -12.36 -1.51
CA ASP A 41 5.26 -11.71 -2.82
C ASP A 41 4.11 -12.10 -3.76
N GLU A 42 3.74 -13.38 -3.77
CA GLU A 42 2.76 -13.92 -4.71
C GLU A 42 1.33 -13.54 -4.40
N GLN A 43 1.08 -12.87 -3.27
CA GLN A 43 -0.29 -12.47 -2.92
C GLN A 43 -0.83 -11.33 -3.78
N PHE A 44 0.04 -10.61 -4.48
CA PHE A 44 -0.34 -9.45 -5.28
C PHE A 44 -0.37 -9.78 -6.76
N PRO A 45 -1.33 -9.20 -7.52
CA PRO A 45 -1.39 -9.39 -8.98
C PRO A 45 -0.42 -8.46 -9.73
N TRP A 46 0.67 -8.04 -9.09
CA TRP A 46 1.74 -7.24 -9.69
C TRP A 46 3.08 -7.66 -9.13
N ALA A 47 4.15 -7.28 -9.81
CA ALA A 47 5.51 -7.56 -9.35
C ALA A 47 5.88 -6.67 -8.16
N ALA A 48 6.85 -7.11 -7.36
CA ALA A 48 7.32 -6.38 -6.20
C ALA A 48 7.70 -4.95 -6.58
N GLY A 49 7.19 -3.97 -5.83
CA GLY A 49 7.46 -2.56 -6.06
C GLY A 49 6.76 -1.95 -7.26
N GLN A 50 5.89 -2.70 -7.95
CA GLN A 50 5.21 -2.26 -9.16
C GLN A 50 3.72 -2.02 -8.96
N ALA A 51 3.28 -1.79 -7.74
CA ALA A 51 1.88 -1.53 -7.45
C ALA A 51 1.40 -0.26 -8.17
N PRO A 52 0.24 -0.29 -8.84
CA PRO A 52 -0.28 0.88 -9.55
C PRO A 52 -1.03 1.86 -8.65
N MET A 53 -1.04 1.63 -7.34
CA MET A 53 -1.73 2.48 -6.36
C MET A 53 -0.91 2.56 -5.07
N PRO A 54 -1.22 3.53 -4.19
CA PRO A 54 -0.58 3.58 -2.86
C PRO A 54 -0.87 2.32 -2.04
N MET A 55 0.15 1.82 -1.33
CA MET A 55 0.04 0.65 -0.48
C MET A 55 0.36 1.01 0.97
N ILE A 56 -0.40 0.45 1.90
CA ILE A 56 -0.26 0.69 3.33
C ILE A 56 -0.04 -0.64 4.04
N ALA A 57 1.08 -0.75 4.76
CA ALA A 57 1.42 -1.97 5.49
C ALA A 57 0.75 -1.98 6.86
N LEU A 58 0.13 -3.10 7.20
CA LEU A 58 -0.43 -3.33 8.54
C LEU A 58 0.61 -4.11 9.36
N ILE A 59 1.03 -3.52 10.48
CA ILE A 59 2.18 -4.01 11.24
C ILE A 59 1.77 -4.43 12.64
N GLY A 60 1.97 -5.69 13.01
CA GLY A 60 1.80 -6.16 14.37
C GLY A 60 3.13 -6.36 15.09
N SER A 61 4.17 -6.68 14.34
CA SER A 61 5.52 -6.91 14.87
C SER A 61 6.54 -6.20 13.96
N GLU A 62 7.46 -5.46 14.56
CA GLU A 62 8.45 -4.71 13.80
C GLU A 62 9.73 -5.52 13.53
N ALA A 63 9.58 -6.78 13.15
CA ALA A 63 10.72 -7.60 12.76
C ALA A 63 11.43 -6.99 11.56
N PRO A 64 12.77 -6.77 11.62
CA PRO A 64 13.47 -6.04 10.56
C PRO A 64 13.30 -6.63 9.16
N GLY A 65 13.32 -7.96 9.03
CA GLY A 65 13.14 -8.60 7.73
C GLY A 65 11.75 -8.35 7.15
N ARG A 66 10.73 -8.25 8.00
CA ARG A 66 9.36 -7.97 7.54
C ARG A 66 9.20 -6.51 7.12
N VAL A 67 9.86 -5.60 7.83
CA VAL A 67 9.86 -4.18 7.45
C VAL A 67 10.54 -4.00 6.09
N GLU A 68 11.69 -4.64 5.90
CA GLU A 68 12.40 -4.58 4.61
C GLU A 68 11.54 -5.15 3.49
N TRP A 69 10.86 -6.27 3.74
CA TRP A 69 9.97 -6.86 2.76
C TRP A 69 8.86 -5.90 2.35
N ALA A 70 8.21 -5.26 3.34
CA ALA A 70 7.12 -4.31 3.06
C ALA A 70 7.61 -3.13 2.23
N LEU A 71 8.78 -2.59 2.52
CA LEU A 71 9.38 -1.52 1.75
C LEU A 71 9.68 -1.97 0.33
N GLY A 72 10.20 -3.17 0.15
CA GLY A 72 10.46 -3.74 -1.17
C GLY A 72 9.19 -3.96 -1.98
N MET A 73 8.07 -4.25 -1.32
CA MET A 73 6.78 -4.38 -2.00
C MET A 73 6.18 -3.02 -2.38
N GLY A 74 6.72 -1.93 -1.87
CA GLY A 74 6.28 -0.59 -2.21
C GLY A 74 5.35 0.07 -1.21
N ALA A 75 5.46 -0.29 0.08
CA ALA A 75 4.65 0.34 1.11
C ALA A 75 4.96 1.84 1.18
N ASP A 76 3.94 2.66 1.08
CA ASP A 76 4.04 4.12 1.14
C ASP A 76 3.71 4.67 2.52
N ALA A 77 3.05 3.88 3.35
CA ALA A 77 2.71 4.23 4.72
C ALA A 77 2.51 2.96 5.54
N GLN A 78 2.35 3.12 6.83
CA GLN A 78 2.12 2.00 7.74
C GLN A 78 1.01 2.32 8.72
N LEU A 79 0.40 1.27 9.28
CA LEU A 79 -0.65 1.38 10.26
C LEU A 79 -0.47 0.23 11.25
N LEU A 80 -0.39 0.55 12.54
CA LEU A 80 -0.17 -0.47 13.57
C LEU A 80 -1.43 -1.30 13.84
N LYS A 81 -1.25 -2.58 14.08
CA LYS A 81 -2.31 -3.48 14.54
C LYS A 81 -2.26 -3.60 16.07
N PRO A 82 -3.38 -3.71 16.76
CA PRO A 82 -4.74 -3.60 16.22
C PRO A 82 -5.06 -2.18 15.76
N VAL A 83 -5.86 -2.07 14.70
CA VAL A 83 -6.25 -0.77 14.16
C VAL A 83 -7.16 -0.07 15.15
N GLY A 84 -6.74 1.10 15.62
CA GLY A 84 -7.49 1.90 16.56
C GLY A 84 -8.46 2.85 15.88
N ASP A 85 -9.00 3.80 16.66
CA ASP A 85 -9.96 4.77 16.15
C ASP A 85 -9.30 5.90 15.35
N ASN A 86 -7.98 6.02 15.44
CA ASN A 86 -7.22 7.06 14.77
C ASN A 86 -6.15 6.45 13.88
N GLY A 87 -5.69 7.21 12.90
CA GLY A 87 -4.55 6.85 12.09
C GLY A 87 -4.88 6.40 10.67
N VAL A 88 -6.08 5.91 10.42
CA VAL A 88 -6.45 5.42 9.09
C VAL A 88 -6.43 6.56 8.07
N PHE A 89 -7.05 7.67 8.37
CA PHE A 89 -7.11 8.82 7.46
C PHE A 89 -5.70 9.38 7.20
N SER A 90 -4.90 9.53 8.24
CA SER A 90 -3.51 9.99 8.11
C SER A 90 -2.69 9.05 7.23
N ALA A 91 -2.84 7.73 7.43
CA ALA A 91 -2.12 6.73 6.64
C ALA A 91 -2.48 6.84 5.16
N LEU A 92 -3.76 7.07 4.86
CA LEU A 92 -4.21 7.25 3.47
C LEU A 92 -3.58 8.48 2.83
N LEU A 93 -3.56 9.61 3.54
CA LEU A 93 -2.96 10.84 3.01
C LEU A 93 -1.46 10.70 2.81
N ILE A 94 -0.77 10.11 3.77
CA ILE A 94 0.68 9.90 3.70
C ILE A 94 1.01 8.93 2.55
N ALA A 95 0.25 7.85 2.42
CA ALA A 95 0.48 6.87 1.37
C ALA A 95 0.29 7.49 -0.01
N ARG A 96 -0.77 8.28 -0.18
CA ARG A 96 -1.03 8.95 -1.45
C ARG A 96 0.09 9.94 -1.81
N ALA A 97 0.51 10.75 -0.84
CA ALA A 97 1.57 11.71 -1.07
C ALA A 97 2.90 11.02 -1.45
N GLY A 98 3.25 9.96 -0.75
CA GLY A 98 4.47 9.19 -1.04
C GLY A 98 4.42 8.54 -2.41
N PHE A 99 3.29 7.94 -2.74
CA PHE A 99 3.09 7.29 -4.03
C PHE A 99 3.20 8.31 -5.18
N GLU A 100 2.52 9.45 -5.05
CA GLU A 100 2.56 10.50 -6.07
C GLU A 100 3.96 11.07 -6.25
N ALA A 101 4.70 11.26 -5.15
CA ALA A 101 6.08 11.75 -5.21
C ALA A 101 6.99 10.76 -5.95
N ARG A 102 6.86 9.47 -5.68
CA ARG A 102 7.65 8.44 -6.38
C ARG A 102 7.31 8.39 -7.87
N ARG A 103 6.05 8.52 -8.22
CA ARG A 103 5.62 8.52 -9.62
C ARG A 103 6.12 9.76 -10.36
N ALA A 104 6.08 10.91 -9.72
CA ALA A 104 6.59 12.14 -10.30
C ALA A 104 8.09 12.04 -10.57
N LEU A 105 8.86 11.50 -9.61
CA LEU A 105 10.29 11.32 -9.76
C LEU A 105 10.61 10.33 -10.89
N ALA A 106 9.90 9.22 -10.95
CA ALA A 106 10.09 8.23 -12.02
C ALA A 106 9.78 8.84 -13.40
N SER A 107 8.74 9.67 -13.48
CA SER A 107 8.38 10.37 -14.70
C SER A 107 9.45 11.35 -15.14
N GLU A 108 10.03 12.10 -14.21
CA GLU A 108 11.13 13.01 -14.50
C GLU A 108 12.36 12.30 -15.02
N LEU A 109 12.72 11.18 -14.40
CA LEU A 109 13.86 10.38 -14.85
C LEU A 109 13.63 9.85 -16.27
N GLU A 110 12.42 9.41 -16.56
CA GLU A 110 12.07 8.91 -17.88
C GLU A 110 12.14 10.03 -18.93
N ALA A 111 11.66 11.21 -18.59
CA ALA A 111 11.72 12.38 -19.48
C ALA A 111 13.17 12.79 -19.76
N LEU A 112 14.04 12.75 -18.75
CA LEU A 112 15.45 13.07 -18.92
C LEU A 112 16.15 12.08 -19.85
N ARG A 113 15.83 10.78 -19.70
CA ARG A 113 16.38 9.76 -20.60
C ARG A 113 15.91 9.95 -22.02
N GLY A 114 14.63 10.21 -22.19
CA GLY A 114 14.05 10.45 -23.53
C GLY A 114 14.63 11.67 -24.20
N GLY A 115 14.87 12.73 -23.45
CA GLY A 115 15.38 13.99 -23.98
C GLY A 115 16.81 13.94 -24.48
N ARG A 116 17.51 12.84 -24.27
CA ARG A 116 18.91 12.67 -24.71
C ARG A 116 19.06 12.00 -26.06
N ARG A 117 17.98 11.60 -26.63
CA ARG A 117 18.01 10.91 -27.93
C ARG A 117 18.25 11.85 -29.09
#